data_32be16fcec043300d03d10a337a49bb4
#
_entry.id   32be16fcec043300d03d10a337a49bb4
#
_cell.length_a   1.000
_cell.length_b   1.000
_cell.length_c   1.000
_cell.angle_alpha   90.00
_cell.angle_beta   90.00
_cell.angle_gamma   90.00
#
_symmetry.space_group_name_H-M   'P 1'
#
loop_
_entity.id
_entity.type
_entity.pdbx_description
1 polymer ?
#
loop_
_entity_poly.entity_id
_entity_poly.type
_entity_poly.pdbx_seq_one_letter_code
_entity_poly.pdbx_strand_id
1 'polypeptide(L)'
;VINPLGLAGQIQGGIGMSIGFCLGEDCTWKDGQLIHKNFATYLMPTALDVPNIASYHVDAYEASGPMGVKGAAEVSTVSIAPAINEAVRQASGAILTKLPLSPEEILKALEAREECVGG
;
A
#
# COMPACT_ATOMS: atom_id res chain seq x y z
N VAL A 1 -15.18 19.27 -6.48
CA VAL A 1 -13.72 19.37 -6.19
C VAL A 1 -13.31 20.83 -6.15
N ILE A 2 -12.65 21.28 -5.05
CA ILE A 2 -12.19 22.68 -4.92
C ILE A 2 -10.88 22.91 -5.69
N ASN A 3 -9.94 21.98 -5.55
CA ASN A 3 -8.63 22.02 -6.20
C ASN A 3 -8.32 20.67 -6.85
N PRO A 4 -8.54 20.51 -8.15
CA PRO A 4 -8.30 19.25 -8.86
C PRO A 4 -6.85 18.78 -8.80
N LEU A 5 -5.89 19.70 -8.92
CA LEU A 5 -4.47 19.39 -8.85
C LEU A 5 -4.08 18.91 -7.44
N GLY A 6 -4.58 19.59 -6.41
CA GLY A 6 -4.37 19.19 -5.02
C GLY A 6 -4.98 17.82 -4.72
N LEU A 7 -6.18 17.54 -5.22
CA LEU A 7 -6.82 16.22 -5.07
C LEU A 7 -6.04 15.12 -5.77
N ALA A 8 -5.60 15.35 -7.01
CA ALA A 8 -4.76 14.40 -7.74
C ALA A 8 -3.45 14.10 -6.98
N GLY A 9 -2.81 15.14 -6.44
CA GLY A 9 -1.60 14.99 -5.60
C GLY A 9 -1.85 14.17 -4.34
N GLN A 10 -2.99 14.36 -3.65
CA GLN A 10 -3.38 13.57 -2.48
C GLN A 10 -3.61 12.09 -2.85
N ILE A 11 -4.29 11.82 -3.96
CA ILE A 11 -4.51 10.45 -4.43
C ILE A 11 -3.18 9.77 -4.76
N GLN A 12 -2.32 10.42 -5.53
CA GLN A 12 -1.01 9.88 -5.91
C GLN A 12 -0.10 9.67 -4.69
N GLY A 13 -0.06 10.62 -3.77
CA GLY A 13 0.73 10.51 -2.53
C GLY A 13 0.24 9.38 -1.62
N GLY A 14 -1.07 9.23 -1.44
CA GLY A 14 -1.65 8.14 -0.67
C GLY A 14 -1.38 6.76 -1.27
N ILE A 15 -1.45 6.64 -2.59
CA ILE A 15 -1.10 5.39 -3.30
C ILE A 15 0.39 5.09 -3.13
N GLY A 16 1.28 6.08 -3.33
CA GLY A 16 2.72 5.90 -3.14
C GLY A 16 3.09 5.47 -1.72
N MET A 17 2.48 6.09 -0.70
CA MET A 17 2.64 5.68 0.70
C MET A 17 2.18 4.24 0.92
N SER A 18 1.06 3.84 0.33
CA SER A 18 0.52 2.49 0.47
C SER A 18 1.38 1.42 -0.20
N ILE A 19 1.98 1.73 -1.34
CA ILE A 19 2.99 0.87 -1.97
C ILE A 19 4.15 0.65 -1.01
N GLY A 20 4.61 1.70 -0.32
CA GLY A 20 5.68 1.62 0.67
C GLY A 20 5.40 0.62 1.78
N PHE A 21 4.34 0.81 2.56
CA PHE A 21 4.04 -0.09 3.67
C PHE A 21 3.56 -1.48 3.22
N CYS A 22 3.12 -1.60 1.98
CA CYS A 22 2.72 -2.89 1.43
C CYS A 22 3.91 -3.76 1.01
N LEU A 23 4.96 -3.16 0.45
CA LEU A 23 6.06 -3.90 -0.19
C LEU A 23 7.40 -3.81 0.53
N GLY A 24 7.69 -2.74 1.27
CA GLY A 24 9.04 -2.51 1.77
C GLY A 24 9.19 -1.95 3.18
N GLU A 25 8.22 -1.18 3.66
CA GLU A 25 8.35 -0.53 4.96
C GLU A 25 8.05 -1.52 6.09
N ASP A 26 9.05 -1.77 6.92
CA ASP A 26 8.93 -2.65 8.10
C ASP A 26 9.42 -1.93 9.36
N CYS A 27 8.50 -1.68 10.29
CA CYS A 27 8.77 -1.12 11.60
C CYS A 27 9.06 -2.22 12.63
N THR A 28 10.15 -2.96 12.45
CA THR A 28 10.53 -4.02 13.37
C THR A 28 11.15 -3.47 14.66
N TRP A 29 10.64 -3.94 15.80
CA TRP A 29 11.14 -3.60 17.14
C TRP A 29 11.86 -4.80 17.77
N LYS A 30 12.98 -4.55 18.42
CA LYS A 30 13.70 -5.53 19.21
C LYS A 30 14.12 -4.90 20.55
N ASP A 31 13.80 -5.55 21.64
CA ASP A 31 14.11 -5.11 23.01
C ASP A 31 13.68 -3.64 23.27
N GLY A 32 12.51 -3.24 22.77
CA GLY A 32 11.98 -1.89 22.92
C GLY A 32 12.65 -0.83 22.02
N GLN A 33 13.52 -1.24 21.10
CA GLN A 33 14.20 -0.34 20.16
C GLN A 33 13.81 -0.62 18.72
N LEU A 34 13.58 0.43 17.94
CA LEU A 34 13.38 0.33 16.50
C LEU A 34 14.69 -0.12 15.84
N ILE A 35 14.63 -1.17 15.01
CA ILE A 35 15.80 -1.72 14.31
C ILE A 35 16.22 -0.77 13.19
N HIS A 36 15.27 -0.35 12.35
CA HIS A 36 15.50 0.54 11.22
C HIS A 36 15.42 2.00 11.67
N LYS A 37 16.57 2.62 12.02
CA LYS A 37 16.66 3.96 12.63
C LYS A 37 16.92 5.08 11.62
N ASN A 38 17.10 4.77 10.35
CA ASN A 38 17.41 5.74 9.28
C ASN A 38 16.91 5.23 7.93
N PHE A 39 16.86 6.13 6.94
CA PHE A 39 16.38 5.82 5.59
C PHE A 39 17.31 4.92 4.76
N ALA A 40 18.49 4.57 5.23
CA ALA A 40 19.33 3.56 4.58
C ALA A 40 18.84 2.14 4.86
N THR A 41 18.12 1.94 5.95
CA THR A 41 17.61 0.64 6.38
C THR A 41 16.08 0.57 6.43
N TYR A 42 15.39 1.69 6.56
CA TYR A 42 13.94 1.78 6.44
C TYR A 42 13.59 2.10 4.98
N LEU A 43 13.09 1.10 4.26
CA LEU A 43 12.93 1.12 2.80
C LEU A 43 11.63 1.81 2.39
N MET A 44 11.66 3.13 2.27
CA MET A 44 10.59 3.89 1.64
C MET A 44 10.71 3.81 0.11
N PRO A 45 9.58 3.79 -0.62
CA PRO A 45 9.63 3.80 -2.07
C PRO A 45 10.25 5.11 -2.60
N THR A 46 11.09 4.96 -3.61
CA THR A 46 11.65 6.08 -4.36
C THR A 46 10.73 6.44 -5.53
N ALA A 47 11.04 7.54 -6.23
CA ALA A 47 10.30 7.92 -7.42
C ALA A 47 10.33 6.88 -8.55
N LEU A 48 11.31 5.96 -8.53
CA LEU A 48 11.41 4.86 -9.50
C LEU A 48 10.53 3.66 -9.14
N ASP A 49 10.17 3.53 -7.87
CA ASP A 49 9.37 2.42 -7.35
C ASP A 49 7.87 2.66 -7.51
N VAL A 50 7.47 3.93 -7.67
CA VAL A 50 6.06 4.31 -7.81
C VAL A 50 5.69 4.38 -9.30
N PRO A 51 4.68 3.61 -9.75
CA PRO A 51 4.24 3.63 -11.14
C PRO A 51 3.51 4.94 -11.48
N ASN A 52 3.27 5.17 -12.78
CA ASN A 52 2.38 6.23 -13.20
C ASN A 52 0.95 5.97 -12.68
N ILE A 53 0.43 6.93 -11.92
CA ILE A 53 -0.88 6.83 -11.28
C ILE A 53 -1.86 7.75 -12.00
N ALA A 54 -2.89 7.16 -12.62
CA ALA A 54 -4.05 7.88 -13.11
C ALA A 54 -5.06 8.05 -11.95
N SER A 55 -5.36 9.30 -11.61
CA SER A 55 -6.30 9.62 -10.54
C SER A 55 -7.66 10.04 -11.12
N TYR A 56 -8.72 9.46 -10.57
CA TYR A 56 -10.10 9.78 -10.90
C TYR A 56 -10.88 10.09 -9.64
N HIS A 57 -11.89 10.91 -9.75
CA HIS A 57 -12.81 11.21 -8.65
C HIS A 57 -14.26 11.22 -9.17
N VAL A 58 -15.17 10.97 -8.26
CA VAL A 58 -16.60 11.11 -8.48
C VAL A 58 -17.09 12.26 -7.61
N ASP A 59 -17.77 13.23 -8.22
CA ASP A 59 -18.37 14.34 -7.48
C ASP A 59 -19.56 13.82 -6.65
N ALA A 60 -19.46 13.95 -5.35
CA ALA A 60 -20.49 13.58 -4.39
C ALA A 60 -20.68 14.73 -3.40
N TYR A 61 -21.84 15.39 -3.49
CA TYR A 61 -22.18 16.52 -2.63
C TYR A 61 -22.46 16.07 -1.19
N GLU A 62 -21.86 16.76 -0.23
CA GLU A 62 -22.09 16.55 1.20
C GLU A 62 -22.81 17.75 1.80
N ALA A 63 -24.07 17.59 2.17
CA ALA A 63 -24.93 18.69 2.62
C ALA A 63 -24.45 19.36 3.92
N SER A 64 -23.73 18.64 4.78
CA SER A 64 -23.18 19.16 6.03
C SER A 64 -21.85 19.89 5.88
N GLY A 65 -21.19 19.74 4.72
CA GLY A 65 -19.91 20.38 4.45
C GLY A 65 -20.04 21.76 3.78
N PRO A 66 -19.11 22.67 4.02
CA PRO A 66 -19.11 23.97 3.33
C PRO A 66 -18.97 23.74 1.83
N MET A 67 -19.85 24.33 1.02
CA MET A 67 -19.91 24.13 -0.44
C MET A 67 -20.06 22.66 -0.89
N GLY A 68 -20.52 21.79 -0.01
CA GLY A 68 -20.69 20.37 -0.30
C GLY A 68 -19.39 19.54 -0.35
N VAL A 69 -18.30 20.05 0.20
CA VAL A 69 -16.99 19.37 0.16
C VAL A 69 -16.83 18.34 1.28
N LYS A 70 -15.93 17.39 1.03
CA LYS A 70 -15.47 16.37 1.98
C LYS A 70 -13.95 16.39 2.06
N GLY A 71 -13.39 15.87 3.16
CA GLY A 71 -11.95 15.63 3.26
C GLY A 71 -11.49 14.55 2.27
N ALA A 72 -10.27 14.69 1.77
CA ALA A 72 -9.69 13.78 0.79
C ALA A 72 -8.21 13.51 1.12
N ALA A 73 -7.89 13.18 2.38
CA ALA A 73 -6.51 12.88 2.79
C ALA A 73 -6.17 11.40 2.57
N GLU A 74 -6.49 10.54 3.53
CA GLU A 74 -6.01 9.14 3.56
C GLU A 74 -6.95 8.14 2.86
N VAL A 75 -8.06 8.60 2.30
CA VAL A 75 -9.03 7.73 1.63
C VAL A 75 -8.41 6.92 0.48
N SER A 76 -7.39 7.45 -0.16
CA SER A 76 -6.68 6.78 -1.25
C SER A 76 -5.75 5.64 -0.80
N THR A 77 -5.48 5.51 0.50
CA THR A 77 -4.61 4.43 1.02
C THR A 77 -5.36 3.12 1.26
N VAL A 78 -6.67 3.17 1.47
CA VAL A 78 -7.46 2.06 2.01
C VAL A 78 -7.48 0.82 1.12
N SER A 79 -7.57 1.00 -0.20
CA SER A 79 -7.76 -0.10 -1.15
C SER A 79 -6.45 -0.64 -1.75
N ILE A 80 -5.32 0.01 -1.54
CA ILE A 80 -4.09 -0.31 -2.27
C ILE A 80 -3.44 -1.59 -1.75
N ALA A 81 -3.32 -1.76 -0.44
CA ALA A 81 -2.73 -2.99 0.12
C ALA A 81 -3.52 -4.25 -0.28
N PRO A 82 -4.86 -4.32 -0.17
CA PRO A 82 -5.60 -5.46 -0.67
C PRO A 82 -5.50 -5.64 -2.19
N ALA A 83 -5.40 -4.56 -2.97
CA ALA A 83 -5.23 -4.67 -4.42
C ALA A 83 -3.87 -5.27 -4.80
N ILE A 84 -2.79 -4.84 -4.15
CA ILE A 84 -1.45 -5.40 -4.36
C ILE A 84 -1.40 -6.86 -3.90
N ASN A 85 -1.96 -7.19 -2.73
CA ASN A 85 -2.00 -8.55 -2.23
C ASN A 85 -2.76 -9.48 -3.19
N GLU A 86 -3.90 -9.02 -3.72
CA GLU A 86 -4.65 -9.79 -4.71
C GLU A 86 -3.89 -9.96 -6.03
N ALA A 87 -3.15 -8.94 -6.49
CA ALA A 87 -2.29 -9.06 -7.66
C ALA A 87 -1.17 -10.10 -7.45
N VAL A 88 -0.54 -10.10 -6.28
CA VAL A 88 0.45 -11.13 -5.91
C VAL A 88 -0.19 -12.51 -5.89
N ARG A 89 -1.37 -12.65 -5.29
CA ARG A 89 -2.11 -13.91 -5.25
C ARG A 89 -2.44 -14.42 -6.65
N GLN A 90 -2.90 -13.55 -7.55
CA GLN A 90 -3.21 -13.94 -8.94
C GLN A 90 -1.97 -14.35 -9.73
N ALA A 91 -0.85 -13.67 -9.51
CA ALA A 91 0.40 -13.95 -10.23
C ALA A 91 1.11 -15.21 -9.74
N SER A 92 1.09 -15.47 -8.43
CA SER A 92 1.89 -16.53 -7.80
C SER A 92 1.06 -17.67 -7.19
N GLY A 93 -0.19 -17.42 -6.88
CA GLY A 93 -1.03 -18.32 -6.08
C GLY A 93 -0.74 -18.27 -4.57
N ALA A 94 0.23 -17.45 -4.11
CA ALA A 94 0.52 -17.29 -2.69
C ALA A 94 -0.62 -16.58 -1.96
N ILE A 95 -0.97 -17.06 -0.78
CA ILE A 95 -1.95 -16.41 0.11
C ILE A 95 -1.18 -15.79 1.26
N LEU A 96 -1.18 -14.45 1.32
CA LEU A 96 -0.46 -13.69 2.34
C LEU A 96 -1.45 -12.94 3.23
N THR A 97 -1.19 -12.95 4.52
CA THR A 97 -2.05 -12.30 5.54
C THR A 97 -1.28 -11.30 6.40
N LYS A 98 -0.02 -11.03 6.04
CA LYS A 98 0.88 -10.15 6.76
C LYS A 98 1.53 -9.16 5.80
N LEU A 99 1.76 -7.94 6.26
CA LEU A 99 2.56 -6.92 5.58
C LEU A 99 3.92 -6.74 6.28
N PRO A 100 4.95 -6.31 5.55
CA PRO A 100 5.00 -6.15 4.10
C PRO A 100 4.96 -7.48 3.35
N LEU A 101 4.54 -7.45 2.08
CA LEU A 101 4.53 -8.60 1.17
C LEU A 101 5.96 -8.81 0.64
N SER A 102 6.90 -9.17 1.51
CA SER A 102 8.30 -9.35 1.13
C SER A 102 8.50 -10.57 0.23
N PRO A 103 9.53 -10.59 -0.62
CA PRO A 103 9.88 -11.77 -1.42
C PRO A 103 10.01 -13.04 -0.59
N GLU A 104 10.54 -12.93 0.63
CA GLU A 104 10.71 -14.04 1.56
C GLU A 104 9.38 -14.60 2.05
N GLU A 105 8.41 -13.74 2.35
CA GLU A 105 7.07 -14.17 2.77
C GLU A 105 6.30 -14.81 1.60
N ILE A 106 6.48 -14.30 0.38
CA ILE A 106 5.92 -14.90 -0.83
C ILE A 106 6.51 -16.29 -1.04
N LEU A 107 7.83 -16.44 -0.95
CA LEU A 107 8.51 -17.72 -1.13
C LEU A 107 8.03 -18.77 -0.11
N LYS A 108 8.00 -18.40 1.19
CA LYS A 108 7.48 -19.29 2.26
C LYS A 108 6.05 -19.74 1.98
N ALA A 109 5.19 -18.85 1.50
CA ALA A 109 3.80 -19.19 1.20
C ALA A 109 3.69 -20.15 0.01
N LEU A 110 4.59 -20.06 -0.98
CA LEU A 110 4.66 -20.98 -2.10
C LEU A 110 5.16 -22.36 -1.68
N GLU A 111 6.23 -22.43 -0.88
CA GLU A 111 6.78 -23.69 -0.35
C GLU A 111 5.73 -24.44 0.49
N ALA A 112 5.04 -23.74 1.40
CA ALA A 112 3.99 -24.33 2.21
C ALA A 112 2.81 -24.88 1.37
N ARG A 113 2.54 -24.27 0.21
CA ARG A 113 1.51 -24.74 -0.71
C ARG A 113 1.93 -26.02 -1.44
N GLU A 114 3.19 -26.11 -1.87
CA GLU A 114 3.72 -27.31 -2.54
C GLU A 114 3.70 -28.53 -1.60
N GLU A 115 4.04 -28.35 -0.34
CA GLU A 115 3.95 -29.40 0.68
C GLU A 115 2.52 -29.92 0.89
N CYS A 116 1.52 -29.02 0.83
CA CYS A 116 0.10 -29.41 0.94
C CYS A 116 -0.45 -30.15 -0.28
N VAL A 117 0.14 -29.99 -1.45
CA VAL A 117 -0.34 -30.61 -2.71
C VAL A 117 0.41 -31.94 -3.00
N GLY A 118 1.61 -32.11 -2.43
CA GLY A 118 2.46 -33.29 -2.64
C GLY A 118 2.26 -34.44 -1.62
N GLY A 119 1.36 -34.30 -0.65
CA GLY A 119 0.99 -35.29 0.33
C GLY A 119 -0.40 -35.86 0.05
#